data_b1af3ff5c8a08e63dc0633cca836c2bb
#
_entry.id   b1af3ff5c8a08e63dc0633cca836c2bb
#
_cell.length_a   1.000
_cell.length_b   1.000
_cell.length_c   1.000
_cell.angle_alpha   90.00
_cell.angle_beta   90.00
_cell.angle_gamma   90.00
#
_symmetry.space_group_name_H-M   'P 1'
#
loop_
_entity.id
_entity.type
_entity.pdbx_description
1 polymer ?
#
loop_
_entity_poly.entity_id
_entity_poly.type
_entity_poly.pdbx_seq_one_letter_code
_entity_poly.pdbx_strand_id
1 'polypeptide(L)'
;MPRRSIITGSMAAGGCILVAVCRLASGELASSGKHCLWRVTNARAPFYLLGSVHALQSSDYFRTPAIEEAIKQSQQVWFEIDPKDESFGEKLREAAKLPSGQLVQSKIHPKTYEYLRKITLSGMNDWHHLRPWAIAMMLRNPTLGNPDYRWGVDGYIAQRARYYGKPTAGLETVDEHVRVFSDMFDAEGEVVLLQAIVHAKDEAGQFRQDVAAWKAGDTARLYAIHTGEMKEAPTVWWRLLDRRNARWIPRIETAIRSGRPTLIVAGALHFAGPRGVIALLEKRGYKIEQL
;
A
#
# COMPACT_ATOMS: atom_id res chain seq x y z
N MET A 1 -64.37 -20.91 15.04
CA MET A 1 -65.58 -21.32 14.27
C MET A 1 -66.47 -20.08 14.12
N PRO A 2 -67.13 -19.76 13.00
CA PRO A 2 -67.02 -20.39 11.66
C PRO A 2 -66.86 -19.41 10.46
N ARG A 3 -66.51 -20.01 9.35
CA ARG A 3 -67.06 -20.01 7.97
C ARG A 3 -66.87 -18.73 7.12
N ARG A 4 -66.11 -18.92 6.05
CA ARG A 4 -66.41 -19.20 4.62
C ARG A 4 -67.33 -18.17 3.95
N SER A 5 -66.84 -17.55 2.83
CA SER A 5 -67.35 -17.74 1.45
C SER A 5 -66.54 -16.91 0.44
N ILE A 6 -65.95 -17.48 -0.46
CA ILE A 6 -65.94 -17.57 -1.91
C ILE A 6 -66.96 -16.65 -2.59
N ILE A 7 -66.53 -15.82 -3.55
CA ILE A 7 -67.14 -15.70 -4.86
C ILE A 7 -66.10 -15.13 -5.88
N THR A 8 -66.00 -15.85 -6.94
CA THR A 8 -65.42 -15.70 -8.27
C THR A 8 -65.92 -14.49 -9.05
N GLY A 9 -65.10 -13.95 -9.88
CA GLY A 9 -65.47 -13.00 -10.91
C GLY A 9 -64.32 -12.66 -11.87
N SER A 10 -64.46 -13.11 -13.06
CA SER A 10 -63.55 -13.19 -14.21
C SER A 10 -63.42 -11.87 -14.98
N MET A 11 -62.36 -11.84 -15.82
CA MET A 11 -62.14 -11.15 -17.10
C MET A 11 -61.43 -9.81 -17.14
N ALA A 12 -60.20 -9.90 -17.58
CA ALA A 12 -59.62 -9.41 -18.85
C ALA A 12 -59.69 -7.92 -19.18
N ALA A 13 -58.54 -7.29 -19.18
CA ALA A 13 -58.15 -6.36 -20.24
C ALA A 13 -56.64 -6.11 -20.17
N GLY A 14 -55.96 -6.29 -21.29
CA GLY A 14 -54.55 -6.19 -21.46
C GLY A 14 -53.97 -4.83 -21.19
N GLY A 15 -52.84 -4.86 -20.50
CA GLY A 15 -51.96 -3.71 -20.36
C GLY A 15 -50.54 -4.24 -20.38
N CYS A 16 -49.85 -4.13 -21.51
CA CYS A 16 -48.44 -4.30 -21.63
C CYS A 16 -47.72 -3.36 -20.68
N ILE A 17 -47.33 -3.85 -19.52
CA ILE A 17 -46.34 -3.16 -18.69
C ILE A 17 -44.98 -3.51 -19.29
N LEU A 18 -44.45 -2.55 -20.06
CA LEU A 18 -43.03 -2.54 -20.44
C LEU A 18 -42.21 -2.45 -19.13
N VAL A 19 -41.71 -3.59 -18.66
CA VAL A 19 -40.68 -3.60 -17.64
C VAL A 19 -39.41 -3.13 -18.35
N ALA A 20 -39.16 -1.82 -18.23
CA ALA A 20 -37.85 -1.27 -18.55
C ALA A 20 -36.84 -1.89 -17.57
N VAL A 21 -36.17 -2.96 -18.00
CA VAL A 21 -34.98 -3.46 -17.34
C VAL A 21 -33.95 -2.37 -17.50
N CYS A 22 -33.86 -1.49 -16.50
CA CYS A 22 -32.70 -0.64 -16.29
C CYS A 22 -31.52 -1.61 -16.09
N ARG A 23 -30.84 -1.98 -17.15
CA ARG A 23 -29.46 -2.45 -17.08
C ARG A 23 -28.70 -1.27 -16.50
N LEU A 24 -28.45 -1.34 -15.20
CA LEU A 24 -27.31 -0.64 -14.61
C LEU A 24 -26.11 -1.12 -15.42
N ALA A 25 -25.73 -0.31 -16.38
CA ALA A 25 -24.43 -0.40 -16.99
C ALA A 25 -23.46 -0.24 -15.81
N SER A 26 -22.90 -1.36 -15.35
CA SER A 26 -21.64 -1.36 -14.65
C SER A 26 -20.68 -0.69 -15.62
N GLY A 27 -20.53 0.62 -15.44
CA GLY A 27 -19.48 1.37 -16.10
C GLY A 27 -18.17 0.76 -15.70
N GLU A 28 -17.67 -0.19 -16.46
CA GLU A 28 -16.26 -0.39 -16.62
C GLU A 28 -15.73 0.99 -17.02
N LEU A 29 -15.23 1.73 -16.05
CA LEU A 29 -14.30 2.81 -16.34
C LEU A 29 -13.22 2.14 -17.18
N ALA A 30 -13.27 2.38 -18.49
CA ALA A 30 -12.19 2.05 -19.39
C ALA A 30 -10.97 2.69 -18.75
N SER A 31 -10.14 1.88 -18.10
CA SER A 31 -8.87 2.33 -17.56
C SER A 31 -8.13 2.89 -18.77
N SER A 32 -7.69 4.12 -18.68
CA SER A 32 -6.87 4.77 -19.70
C SER A 32 -5.49 4.10 -19.83
N GLY A 33 -5.43 2.81 -19.67
CA GLY A 33 -4.34 1.93 -20.02
C GLY A 33 -3.07 2.04 -19.17
N LYS A 34 -2.91 3.05 -18.31
CA LYS A 34 -1.68 3.19 -17.52
C LYS A 34 -1.88 2.69 -16.10
N HIS A 35 -0.90 1.93 -15.63
CA HIS A 35 -0.84 1.42 -14.25
C HIS A 35 0.42 1.93 -13.56
N CYS A 36 0.53 1.77 -12.25
CA CYS A 36 1.80 1.92 -11.54
C CYS A 36 2.76 0.77 -11.87
N LEU A 37 2.90 0.50 -13.18
CA LEU A 37 3.75 -0.54 -13.75
C LEU A 37 4.61 0.08 -14.86
N TRP A 38 5.90 -0.15 -14.81
CA TRP A 38 6.86 0.38 -15.79
C TRP A 38 7.75 -0.72 -16.33
N ARG A 39 8.23 -0.53 -17.55
CA ARG A 39 9.23 -1.35 -18.20
C ARG A 39 10.50 -0.54 -18.46
N VAL A 40 11.64 -1.12 -18.14
CA VAL A 40 12.95 -0.58 -18.55
C VAL A 40 13.22 -1.03 -19.97
N THR A 41 13.05 -0.11 -20.95
CA THR A 41 13.02 -0.47 -22.39
C THR A 41 14.40 -0.71 -22.99
N ASN A 42 15.46 -0.18 -22.40
CA ASN A 42 16.84 -0.40 -22.82
C ASN A 42 17.59 -1.44 -21.95
N ALA A 43 16.88 -2.22 -21.16
CA ALA A 43 17.45 -3.41 -20.51
C ALA A 43 17.65 -4.55 -21.52
N ARG A 44 18.63 -5.43 -21.26
CA ARG A 44 18.92 -6.59 -22.13
C ARG A 44 17.86 -7.69 -22.08
N ALA A 45 17.06 -7.71 -21.01
CA ALA A 45 15.98 -8.66 -20.79
C ALA A 45 14.76 -7.94 -20.25
N PRO A 46 13.55 -8.54 -20.26
CA PRO A 46 12.35 -7.96 -19.66
C PRO A 46 12.62 -7.54 -18.22
N PHE A 47 12.42 -6.26 -17.93
CA PHE A 47 12.63 -5.70 -16.59
C PHE A 47 11.50 -4.76 -16.23
N TYR A 48 10.77 -5.12 -15.18
CA TYR A 48 9.57 -4.43 -14.75
C TYR A 48 9.70 -3.86 -13.35
N LEU A 49 9.06 -2.72 -13.13
CA LEU A 49 8.91 -2.07 -11.83
C LEU A 49 7.42 -1.92 -11.56
N LEU A 50 6.94 -2.40 -10.42
CA LEU A 50 5.53 -2.35 -10.03
C LEU A 50 5.39 -1.60 -8.71
N GLY A 51 4.67 -0.48 -8.75
CA GLY A 51 4.25 0.24 -7.56
C GLY A 51 3.09 -0.49 -6.88
N SER A 52 3.25 -0.83 -5.62
CA SER A 52 2.27 -1.57 -4.84
C SER A 52 1.51 -0.69 -3.85
N VAL A 53 0.38 -1.20 -3.39
CA VAL A 53 -0.37 -0.74 -2.23
C VAL A 53 -0.51 -1.92 -1.28
N HIS A 54 -0.16 -1.73 0.00
CA HIS A 54 -0.04 -2.83 0.97
C HIS A 54 -1.38 -3.41 1.45
N ALA A 55 -2.47 -2.64 1.36
CA ALA A 55 -3.81 -3.08 1.71
C ALA A 55 -4.81 -2.58 0.67
N LEU A 56 -5.79 -3.40 0.33
CA LEU A 56 -6.86 -3.08 -0.62
C LEU A 56 -8.18 -3.63 -0.10
N GLN A 57 -9.28 -2.95 -0.43
CA GLN A 57 -10.61 -3.50 -0.21
C GLN A 57 -10.90 -4.60 -1.25
N SER A 58 -11.81 -5.52 -0.93
CA SER A 58 -12.21 -6.59 -1.85
C SER A 58 -12.78 -6.07 -3.18
N SER A 59 -13.35 -4.86 -3.18
CA SER A 59 -13.84 -4.15 -4.36
C SER A 59 -12.73 -3.52 -5.22
N ASP A 60 -11.50 -3.44 -4.70
CA ASP A 60 -10.37 -2.81 -5.39
C ASP A 60 -9.69 -3.81 -6.33
N TYR A 61 -10.31 -4.05 -7.47
CA TYR A 61 -9.72 -4.93 -8.47
C TYR A 61 -8.47 -4.31 -9.11
N PHE A 62 -7.37 -5.06 -9.14
CA PHE A 62 -6.07 -4.59 -9.67
C PHE A 62 -5.38 -5.57 -10.62
N ARG A 63 -5.94 -6.76 -10.80
CA ARG A 63 -5.36 -7.81 -11.66
C ARG A 63 -5.61 -7.48 -13.11
N THR A 64 -4.69 -6.74 -13.71
CA THR A 64 -4.77 -6.37 -15.13
C THR A 64 -3.93 -7.31 -15.98
N PRO A 65 -4.24 -7.42 -17.28
CA PRO A 65 -3.42 -8.22 -18.21
C PRO A 65 -1.94 -7.80 -18.20
N ALA A 66 -1.66 -6.49 -18.07
CA ALA A 66 -0.30 -5.97 -18.06
C ALA A 66 0.50 -6.47 -16.82
N ILE A 67 -0.11 -6.44 -15.63
CA ILE A 67 0.52 -6.96 -14.40
C ILE A 67 0.75 -8.48 -14.51
N GLU A 68 -0.26 -9.24 -14.95
CA GLU A 68 -0.12 -10.68 -15.12
C GLU A 68 0.98 -11.04 -16.15
N GLU A 69 1.08 -10.29 -17.24
CA GLU A 69 2.12 -10.49 -18.24
C GLU A 69 3.51 -10.16 -17.69
N ALA A 70 3.67 -9.07 -16.95
CA ALA A 70 4.92 -8.73 -16.28
C ALA A 70 5.37 -9.83 -15.31
N ILE A 71 4.43 -10.42 -14.55
CA ILE A 71 4.73 -11.57 -13.68
C ILE A 71 5.19 -12.75 -14.53
N LYS A 72 4.47 -13.11 -15.58
CA LYS A 72 4.79 -14.29 -16.42
C LYS A 72 6.14 -14.17 -17.09
N GLN A 73 6.45 -13.01 -17.67
CA GLN A 73 7.70 -12.76 -18.37
C GLN A 73 8.92 -12.68 -17.43
N SER A 74 8.72 -12.44 -16.14
CA SER A 74 9.80 -12.39 -15.17
C SER A 74 10.23 -13.80 -14.76
N GLN A 75 11.53 -14.00 -14.56
CA GLN A 75 12.12 -15.24 -14.01
C GLN A 75 12.35 -15.15 -12.52
N GLN A 76 12.36 -13.96 -11.95
CA GLN A 76 12.50 -13.69 -10.52
C GLN A 76 11.68 -12.46 -10.14
N VAL A 77 11.31 -12.39 -8.86
CA VAL A 77 10.55 -11.25 -8.30
C VAL A 77 11.27 -10.71 -7.08
N TRP A 78 11.55 -9.43 -7.07
CA TRP A 78 12.19 -8.75 -5.94
C TRP A 78 11.18 -7.85 -5.25
N PHE A 79 11.22 -7.82 -3.94
CA PHE A 79 10.38 -6.99 -3.08
C PHE A 79 11.24 -6.02 -2.27
N GLU A 80 10.62 -5.15 -1.48
CA GLU A 80 11.36 -4.33 -0.51
C GLU A 80 12.16 -5.23 0.42
N ILE A 81 11.52 -6.23 1.03
CA ILE A 81 12.13 -7.33 1.77
C ILE A 81 11.69 -8.67 1.16
N ASP A 82 12.51 -9.70 1.25
CA ASP A 82 12.12 -11.02 0.73
C ASP A 82 10.92 -11.56 1.53
N PRO A 83 9.78 -11.87 0.88
CA PRO A 83 8.59 -12.39 1.57
C PRO A 83 8.82 -13.80 2.18
N LYS A 84 9.94 -14.45 1.90
CA LYS A 84 10.36 -15.69 2.54
C LYS A 84 11.06 -15.49 3.89
N ASP A 85 11.49 -14.27 4.19
CA ASP A 85 12.07 -13.95 5.49
C ASP A 85 10.97 -13.69 6.50
N GLU A 86 10.59 -14.75 7.22
CA GLU A 86 9.51 -14.71 8.21
C GLU A 86 9.86 -13.94 9.48
N SER A 87 11.12 -13.50 9.63
CA SER A 87 11.59 -12.80 10.84
C SER A 87 11.07 -11.35 10.94
N PHE A 88 10.52 -10.78 9.84
CA PHE A 88 10.10 -9.37 9.80
C PHE A 88 9.08 -9.02 10.89
N GLY A 89 8.02 -9.81 11.01
CA GLY A 89 6.93 -9.52 11.96
C GLY A 89 7.38 -9.55 13.43
N GLU A 90 8.29 -10.47 13.77
CA GLU A 90 8.87 -10.56 15.12
C GLU A 90 9.81 -9.39 15.39
N LYS A 91 10.77 -9.14 14.50
CA LYS A 91 11.74 -8.04 14.64
C LYS A 91 11.05 -6.68 14.72
N LEU A 92 10.01 -6.46 13.92
CA LEU A 92 9.24 -5.21 13.96
C LEU A 92 8.50 -5.05 15.29
N ARG A 93 7.88 -6.12 15.80
CA ARG A 93 7.19 -6.10 17.10
C ARG A 93 8.16 -5.82 18.25
N GLU A 94 9.34 -6.43 18.24
CA GLU A 94 10.36 -6.16 19.25
C GLU A 94 10.87 -4.73 19.17
N ALA A 95 11.15 -4.22 17.96
CA ALA A 95 11.58 -2.85 17.73
C ALA A 95 10.51 -1.81 18.14
N ALA A 96 9.23 -2.19 18.08
CA ALA A 96 8.11 -1.34 18.45
C ALA A 96 7.97 -1.10 19.95
N LYS A 97 8.55 -1.98 20.78
CA LYS A 97 8.45 -1.89 22.23
C LYS A 97 9.37 -0.83 22.81
N LEU A 98 8.91 -0.14 23.83
CA LEU A 98 9.77 0.66 24.71
C LEU A 98 10.56 -0.25 25.65
N PRO A 99 11.73 0.19 26.12
CA PRO A 99 12.44 -0.51 27.19
C PRO A 99 11.54 -0.76 28.40
N SER A 100 11.81 -1.85 29.14
CA SER A 100 11.04 -2.21 30.33
C SER A 100 10.94 -1.05 31.32
N GLY A 101 9.74 -0.84 31.86
CA GLY A 101 9.45 0.25 32.78
C GLY A 101 9.23 1.62 32.13
N GLN A 102 9.38 1.75 30.81
CA GLN A 102 9.09 3.00 30.09
C GLN A 102 7.69 2.95 29.46
N LEU A 103 7.04 4.12 29.47
CA LEU A 103 5.73 4.32 28.85
C LEU A 103 5.81 5.44 27.82
N VAL A 104 5.00 5.36 26.78
CA VAL A 104 4.92 6.36 25.71
C VAL A 104 4.65 7.78 26.26
N GLN A 105 3.95 7.89 27.38
CA GLN A 105 3.70 9.16 28.07
C GLN A 105 4.99 9.94 28.37
N SER A 106 6.11 9.23 28.64
CA SER A 106 7.40 9.86 28.91
C SER A 106 8.20 10.21 27.65
N LYS A 107 7.69 9.82 26.47
CA LYS A 107 8.36 9.93 25.17
C LYS A 107 7.75 10.97 24.24
N ILE A 108 6.59 11.49 24.60
CA ILE A 108 5.83 12.46 23.80
C ILE A 108 5.37 13.62 24.66
N HIS A 109 5.04 14.73 24.00
CA HIS A 109 4.53 15.91 24.69
C HIS A 109 3.19 15.60 25.41
N PRO A 110 2.93 16.16 26.61
CA PRO A 110 1.70 15.89 27.38
C PRO A 110 0.40 16.11 26.58
N LYS A 111 0.35 17.13 25.71
CA LYS A 111 -0.80 17.37 24.84
C LYS A 111 -0.98 16.27 23.80
N THR A 112 0.10 15.76 23.21
CA THR A 112 0.05 14.63 22.26
C THR A 112 -0.53 13.40 22.96
N TYR A 113 -0.07 13.13 24.19
CA TYR A 113 -0.59 12.02 24.98
C TYR A 113 -2.08 12.21 25.33
N GLU A 114 -2.52 13.42 25.62
CA GLU A 114 -3.93 13.72 25.87
C GLU A 114 -4.80 13.48 24.63
N TYR A 115 -4.33 13.89 23.45
CA TYR A 115 -5.02 13.59 22.18
C TYR A 115 -5.07 12.10 21.91
N LEU A 116 -3.95 11.39 22.08
CA LEU A 116 -3.89 9.95 21.87
C LEU A 116 -4.88 9.20 22.76
N ARG A 117 -5.04 9.59 24.02
CA ARG A 117 -6.03 8.99 24.95
C ARG A 117 -7.49 9.21 24.53
N LYS A 118 -7.78 10.24 23.75
CA LYS A 118 -9.14 10.53 23.25
C LYS A 118 -9.49 9.68 22.02
N ILE A 119 -8.48 9.09 21.37
CA ILE A 119 -8.69 8.18 20.24
C ILE A 119 -8.94 6.80 20.83
N THR A 120 -10.17 6.28 20.65
CA THR A 120 -10.50 4.93 21.09
C THR A 120 -9.78 3.94 20.18
N LEU A 121 -8.68 3.41 20.65
CA LEU A 121 -7.94 2.33 19.99
C LEU A 121 -8.57 1.00 20.43
N SER A 122 -9.77 0.71 19.92
CA SER A 122 -10.45 -0.56 20.20
C SER A 122 -9.59 -1.72 19.70
N GLY A 123 -9.27 -2.66 20.59
CA GLY A 123 -8.42 -3.82 20.29
C GLY A 123 -6.92 -3.60 20.58
N MET A 124 -6.50 -2.42 21.07
CA MET A 124 -5.13 -2.13 21.48
C MET A 124 -5.05 -1.98 23.01
N ASN A 125 -4.91 -3.11 23.71
CA ASN A 125 -4.88 -3.08 25.18
C ASN A 125 -3.53 -2.63 25.76
N ASP A 126 -2.46 -2.56 24.96
CA ASP A 126 -1.09 -2.38 25.47
C ASP A 126 -0.23 -1.36 24.71
N TRP A 127 -0.87 -0.36 24.08
CA TRP A 127 -0.15 0.67 23.32
C TRP A 127 0.74 1.56 24.18
N HIS A 128 0.53 1.58 25.49
CA HIS A 128 1.32 2.40 26.42
C HIS A 128 2.81 2.04 26.44
N HIS A 129 3.15 0.80 26.11
CA HIS A 129 4.51 0.28 26.06
C HIS A 129 5.14 0.32 24.67
N LEU A 130 4.45 0.95 23.69
CA LEU A 130 4.94 1.06 22.32
C LEU A 130 5.62 2.41 22.07
N ARG A 131 6.58 2.40 21.16
CA ARG A 131 7.20 3.63 20.64
C ARG A 131 6.19 4.46 19.86
N PRO A 132 6.34 5.81 19.84
CA PRO A 132 5.37 6.69 19.15
C PRO A 132 5.14 6.32 17.67
N TRP A 133 6.20 5.97 16.92
CA TRP A 133 6.08 5.56 15.53
C TRP A 133 5.26 4.28 15.34
N ALA A 134 5.35 3.34 16.28
CA ALA A 134 4.61 2.09 16.20
C ALA A 134 3.10 2.32 16.41
N ILE A 135 2.75 3.21 17.34
CA ILE A 135 1.36 3.63 17.54
C ILE A 135 0.84 4.33 16.28
N ALA A 136 1.65 5.20 15.66
CA ALA A 136 1.30 5.86 14.40
C ALA A 136 1.00 4.84 13.28
N MET A 137 1.85 3.81 13.13
CA MET A 137 1.62 2.74 12.16
C MET A 137 0.30 1.99 12.42
N MET A 138 -0.02 1.74 13.69
CA MET A 138 -1.28 1.08 14.04
C MET A 138 -2.49 1.97 13.71
N LEU A 139 -2.42 3.27 14.03
CA LEU A 139 -3.49 4.22 13.70
C LEU A 139 -3.72 4.35 12.19
N ARG A 140 -2.65 4.25 11.41
CA ARG A 140 -2.68 4.33 9.94
C ARG A 140 -2.90 3.00 9.24
N ASN A 141 -3.14 1.93 9.99
CA ASN A 141 -3.39 0.63 9.39
C ASN A 141 -4.86 0.48 8.99
N PRO A 142 -5.20 0.56 7.70
CA PRO A 142 -6.58 0.48 7.27
C PRO A 142 -7.22 -0.90 7.50
N THR A 143 -6.38 -1.93 7.74
CA THR A 143 -6.90 -3.29 8.01
C THR A 143 -7.31 -3.47 9.47
N LEU A 144 -6.92 -2.56 10.36
CA LEU A 144 -7.23 -2.67 11.78
C LEU A 144 -8.73 -2.44 12.02
N GLY A 145 -9.42 -3.49 12.44
CA GLY A 145 -10.86 -3.43 12.71
C GLY A 145 -11.77 -3.38 11.46
N ASN A 146 -11.22 -3.49 10.25
CA ASN A 146 -11.99 -3.50 9.03
C ASN A 146 -11.80 -4.81 8.23
N PRO A 147 -12.75 -5.76 8.28
CA PRO A 147 -12.65 -7.06 7.62
C PRO A 147 -12.67 -6.99 6.09
N ASP A 148 -13.07 -5.84 5.51
CA ASP A 148 -13.12 -5.67 4.05
C ASP A 148 -11.74 -5.47 3.43
N TYR A 149 -10.74 -5.10 4.24
CA TYR A 149 -9.38 -4.97 3.75
C TYR A 149 -8.69 -6.33 3.68
N ARG A 150 -8.01 -6.54 2.59
CA ARG A 150 -7.26 -7.76 2.29
C ARG A 150 -5.81 -7.39 1.97
N TRP A 151 -5.01 -8.41 1.72
CA TRP A 151 -3.67 -8.23 1.21
C TRP A 151 -3.67 -7.38 -0.05
N GLY A 152 -2.78 -6.41 -0.06
CA GLY A 152 -2.55 -5.59 -1.22
C GLY A 152 -1.79 -6.30 -2.32
N VAL A 153 -1.22 -5.49 -3.18
CA VAL A 153 -0.50 -5.94 -4.38
C VAL A 153 0.69 -6.81 -4.03
N ASP A 154 1.47 -6.42 -3.00
CA ASP A 154 2.66 -7.18 -2.57
C ASP A 154 2.33 -8.63 -2.22
N GLY A 155 1.31 -8.83 -1.40
CA GLY A 155 0.87 -10.16 -0.98
C GLY A 155 0.38 -11.02 -2.15
N TYR A 156 -0.36 -10.39 -3.07
CA TYR A 156 -0.80 -11.07 -4.30
C TYR A 156 0.39 -11.48 -5.16
N ILE A 157 1.33 -10.58 -5.45
CA ILE A 157 2.50 -10.88 -6.28
C ILE A 157 3.37 -11.95 -5.62
N ALA A 158 3.55 -11.91 -4.28
CA ALA A 158 4.28 -12.96 -3.56
C ALA A 158 3.61 -14.34 -3.70
N GLN A 159 2.27 -14.41 -3.62
CA GLN A 159 1.52 -15.64 -3.88
C GLN A 159 1.69 -16.12 -5.32
N ARG A 160 1.65 -15.21 -6.31
CA ARG A 160 1.86 -15.56 -7.74
C ARG A 160 3.29 -16.04 -8.01
N ALA A 161 4.29 -15.38 -7.41
CA ALA A 161 5.69 -15.82 -7.51
C ALA A 161 5.86 -17.26 -6.97
N ARG A 162 5.25 -17.56 -5.81
CA ARG A 162 5.25 -18.91 -5.25
C ARG A 162 4.55 -19.90 -6.17
N TYR A 163 3.38 -19.57 -6.70
CA TYR A 163 2.61 -20.43 -7.62
C TYR A 163 3.40 -20.79 -8.86
N TYR A 164 4.14 -19.83 -9.44
CA TYR A 164 4.98 -20.06 -10.62
C TYR A 164 6.40 -20.57 -10.30
N GLY A 165 6.70 -20.88 -9.04
CA GLY A 165 8.03 -21.34 -8.63
C GLY A 165 9.15 -20.31 -8.85
N LYS A 166 8.82 -19.02 -8.89
CA LYS A 166 9.81 -17.97 -9.13
C LYS A 166 10.58 -17.67 -7.86
N PRO A 167 11.93 -17.59 -7.93
CA PRO A 167 12.74 -17.15 -6.80
C PRO A 167 12.43 -15.69 -6.44
N THR A 168 12.47 -15.40 -5.14
CA THR A 168 12.26 -14.05 -4.59
C THR A 168 13.53 -13.54 -3.95
N ALA A 169 13.65 -12.21 -3.80
CA ALA A 169 14.72 -11.54 -3.09
C ALA A 169 14.23 -10.19 -2.54
N GLY A 170 15.00 -9.58 -1.63
CA GLY A 170 14.77 -8.24 -1.10
C GLY A 170 15.67 -7.19 -1.74
N LEU A 171 15.15 -5.97 -1.92
CA LEU A 171 15.94 -4.78 -2.20
C LEU A 171 16.72 -4.33 -0.97
N GLU A 172 16.28 -4.72 0.21
CA GLU A 172 16.96 -4.55 1.50
C GLU A 172 16.73 -5.78 2.38
N THR A 173 17.52 -5.91 3.43
CA THR A 173 17.32 -6.94 4.45
C THR A 173 16.20 -6.54 5.42
N VAL A 174 15.64 -7.52 6.15
CA VAL A 174 14.66 -7.24 7.21
C VAL A 174 15.23 -6.29 8.26
N ASP A 175 16.51 -6.46 8.66
CA ASP A 175 17.13 -5.57 9.64
C ASP A 175 17.28 -4.14 9.11
N GLU A 176 17.63 -3.96 7.83
CA GLU A 176 17.67 -2.65 7.19
C GLU A 176 16.28 -1.99 7.17
N HIS A 177 15.25 -2.77 6.88
CA HIS A 177 13.86 -2.30 6.85
C HIS A 177 13.36 -1.90 8.24
N VAL A 178 13.58 -2.73 9.26
CA VAL A 178 13.19 -2.44 10.65
C VAL A 178 13.88 -1.18 11.18
N ARG A 179 15.18 -0.97 10.84
CA ARG A 179 15.92 0.24 11.22
C ARG A 179 15.32 1.53 10.65
N VAL A 180 14.57 1.47 9.57
CA VAL A 180 13.85 2.65 9.06
C VAL A 180 12.97 3.27 10.14
N PHE A 181 12.39 2.43 10.98
CA PHE A 181 11.50 2.82 12.07
C PHE A 181 12.22 2.89 13.42
N SER A 182 13.00 1.86 13.76
CA SER A 182 13.63 1.76 15.07
C SER A 182 14.71 2.82 15.33
N ASP A 183 15.33 3.36 14.28
CA ASP A 183 16.30 4.43 14.36
C ASP A 183 15.66 5.84 14.42
N MET A 184 14.34 5.95 14.45
CA MET A 184 13.67 7.23 14.69
C MET A 184 13.90 7.69 16.13
N PHE A 185 14.30 8.94 16.28
CA PHE A 185 14.28 9.60 17.58
C PHE A 185 12.84 9.74 18.10
N ASP A 186 12.66 9.82 19.43
CA ASP A 186 11.32 9.99 20.03
C ASP A 186 10.57 11.19 19.43
N ALA A 187 11.26 12.31 19.18
CA ALA A 187 10.67 13.49 18.55
C ALA A 187 10.19 13.24 17.11
N GLU A 188 10.95 12.48 16.29
CA GLU A 188 10.53 12.09 14.94
C GLU A 188 9.30 11.17 15.01
N GLY A 189 9.32 10.22 15.93
CA GLY A 189 8.20 9.31 16.18
C GLY A 189 6.95 10.04 16.64
N GLU A 190 7.09 11.11 17.47
CA GLU A 190 5.99 11.96 17.90
C GLU A 190 5.38 12.74 16.73
N VAL A 191 6.19 13.30 15.82
CA VAL A 191 5.68 13.98 14.62
C VAL A 191 4.84 13.05 13.77
N VAL A 192 5.31 11.83 13.52
CA VAL A 192 4.54 10.81 12.76
C VAL A 192 3.25 10.44 13.49
N LEU A 193 3.31 10.34 14.82
CA LEU A 193 2.14 10.06 15.65
C LEU A 193 1.12 11.21 15.58
N LEU A 194 1.55 12.46 15.64
CA LEU A 194 0.67 13.62 15.50
C LEU A 194 0.01 13.64 14.11
N GLN A 195 0.76 13.38 13.05
CA GLN A 195 0.20 13.25 11.71
C GLN A 195 -0.88 12.16 11.67
N ALA A 196 -0.61 10.99 12.23
CA ALA A 196 -1.60 9.90 12.30
C ALA A 196 -2.85 10.29 13.09
N ILE A 197 -2.69 11.00 14.21
CA ILE A 197 -3.81 11.49 15.04
C ILE A 197 -4.67 12.52 14.29
N VAL A 198 -4.04 13.47 13.62
CA VAL A 198 -4.74 14.53 12.86
C VAL A 198 -5.54 13.93 11.71
N HIS A 199 -4.94 12.97 11.00
CA HIS A 199 -5.57 12.33 9.84
C HIS A 199 -6.52 11.19 10.20
N ALA A 200 -6.53 10.70 11.45
CA ALA A 200 -7.36 9.56 11.88
C ALA A 200 -8.87 9.74 11.59
N LYS A 201 -9.36 10.99 11.51
CA LYS A 201 -10.78 11.27 11.19
C LYS A 201 -11.10 11.14 9.69
N ASP A 202 -10.10 11.27 8.80
CA ASP A 202 -10.26 11.23 7.35
C ASP A 202 -9.37 10.18 6.68
N GLU A 203 -8.82 9.23 7.45
CA GLU A 203 -7.93 8.19 6.94
C GLU A 203 -8.57 7.41 5.79
N ALA A 204 -9.85 7.07 5.92
CA ALA A 204 -10.59 6.41 4.84
C ALA A 204 -10.70 7.29 3.58
N GLY A 205 -10.78 8.61 3.72
CA GLY A 205 -10.80 9.57 2.60
C GLY A 205 -9.46 9.64 1.90
N GLN A 206 -8.38 9.80 2.64
CA GLN A 206 -7.03 9.84 2.10
C GLN A 206 -6.66 8.51 1.44
N PHE A 207 -6.93 7.40 2.10
CA PHE A 207 -6.68 6.08 1.53
C PHE A 207 -7.42 5.87 0.20
N ARG A 208 -8.69 6.29 0.07
CA ARG A 208 -9.42 6.23 -1.20
C ARG A 208 -8.77 7.07 -2.29
N GLN A 209 -8.22 8.24 -1.95
CA GLN A 209 -7.49 9.08 -2.91
C GLN A 209 -6.20 8.41 -3.37
N ASP A 210 -5.46 7.79 -2.46
CA ASP A 210 -4.24 7.03 -2.76
C ASP A 210 -4.54 5.86 -3.69
N VAL A 211 -5.55 5.06 -3.39
CA VAL A 211 -5.98 3.93 -4.23
C VAL A 211 -6.47 4.40 -5.59
N ALA A 212 -7.22 5.52 -5.67
CA ALA A 212 -7.68 6.08 -6.94
C ALA A 212 -6.52 6.55 -7.81
N ALA A 213 -5.54 7.28 -7.23
CA ALA A 213 -4.35 7.72 -7.95
C ALA A 213 -3.49 6.53 -8.38
N TRP A 214 -3.33 5.52 -7.52
CA TRP A 214 -2.62 4.30 -7.84
C TRP A 214 -3.27 3.52 -8.99
N LYS A 215 -4.60 3.33 -8.97
CA LYS A 215 -5.34 2.67 -10.06
C LYS A 215 -5.21 3.39 -11.40
N ALA A 216 -5.12 4.72 -11.36
CA ALA A 216 -4.91 5.55 -12.54
C ALA A 216 -3.44 5.58 -13.02
N GLY A 217 -2.51 4.95 -12.30
CA GLY A 217 -1.08 5.04 -12.59
C GLY A 217 -0.51 6.45 -12.36
N ASP A 218 -1.22 7.32 -11.65
CA ASP A 218 -0.86 8.73 -11.45
C ASP A 218 0.04 8.90 -10.23
N THR A 219 1.33 8.61 -10.41
CA THR A 219 2.33 8.79 -9.34
C THR A 219 2.60 10.24 -9.00
N ALA A 220 2.34 11.18 -9.91
CA ALA A 220 2.46 12.60 -9.61
C ALA A 220 1.40 13.02 -8.58
N ARG A 221 0.17 12.56 -8.76
CA ARG A 221 -0.91 12.76 -7.79
C ARG A 221 -0.64 12.06 -6.46
N LEU A 222 -0.17 10.80 -6.49
CA LEU A 222 0.25 10.09 -5.26
C LEU A 222 1.28 10.91 -4.48
N TYR A 223 2.30 11.43 -5.15
CA TYR A 223 3.32 12.27 -4.51
C TYR A 223 2.73 13.57 -3.96
N ALA A 224 1.82 14.22 -4.72
CA ALA A 224 1.18 15.46 -4.31
C ALA A 224 0.31 15.31 -3.05
N ILE A 225 -0.42 14.19 -2.91
CA ILE A 225 -1.25 13.89 -1.74
C ILE A 225 -0.40 13.94 -0.45
N HIS A 226 0.81 13.39 -0.48
CA HIS A 226 1.69 13.30 0.70
C HIS A 226 2.67 14.47 0.85
N THR A 227 2.67 15.45 -0.08
CA THR A 227 3.65 16.56 -0.06
C THR A 227 3.53 17.41 1.22
N GLY A 228 2.34 17.58 1.77
CA GLY A 228 2.13 18.30 3.03
C GLY A 228 2.89 17.63 4.18
N GLU A 229 2.63 16.36 4.41
CA GLU A 229 3.28 15.55 5.45
C GLU A 229 4.81 15.48 5.25
N MET A 230 5.27 15.38 3.99
CA MET A 230 6.70 15.39 3.67
C MET A 230 7.38 16.70 4.09
N LYS A 231 6.69 17.84 3.95
CA LYS A 231 7.21 19.15 4.38
C LYS A 231 7.23 19.30 5.90
N GLU A 232 6.26 18.73 6.58
CA GLU A 232 6.16 18.78 8.05
C GLU A 232 7.19 17.87 8.73
N ALA A 233 7.53 16.74 8.11
CA ALA A 233 8.46 15.75 8.65
C ALA A 233 9.54 15.33 7.63
N PRO A 234 10.38 16.27 7.13
CA PRO A 234 11.28 16.00 6.01
C PRO A 234 12.34 14.93 6.32
N THR A 235 12.84 14.83 7.55
CA THR A 235 13.80 13.81 7.96
C THR A 235 13.18 12.42 8.00
N VAL A 236 11.93 12.31 8.44
CA VAL A 236 11.18 11.06 8.47
C VAL A 236 10.95 10.56 7.04
N TRP A 237 10.40 11.40 6.17
CA TRP A 237 10.12 11.03 4.78
C TRP A 237 11.38 10.74 3.98
N TRP A 238 12.48 11.48 4.23
CA TRP A 238 13.78 11.15 3.67
C TRP A 238 14.23 9.74 4.09
N ARG A 239 14.02 9.35 5.33
CA ARG A 239 14.34 8.01 5.85
C ARG A 239 13.45 6.93 5.23
N LEU A 240 12.14 7.20 5.17
CA LEU A 240 11.15 6.25 4.65
C LEU A 240 11.29 5.99 3.16
N LEU A 241 11.62 7.01 2.35
CA LEU A 241 11.64 6.93 0.90
C LEU A 241 13.03 7.20 0.30
N ASP A 242 13.52 8.44 0.39
CA ASP A 242 14.64 8.91 -0.43
C ASP A 242 15.94 8.14 -0.16
N ARG A 243 16.27 7.93 1.12
CA ARG A 243 17.45 7.17 1.53
C ARG A 243 17.38 5.72 1.06
N ARG A 244 16.23 5.09 1.16
CA ARG A 244 16.00 3.72 0.70
C ARG A 244 16.10 3.63 -0.82
N ASN A 245 15.42 4.52 -1.55
CA ASN A 245 15.50 4.61 -3.00
C ASN A 245 16.95 4.68 -3.48
N ALA A 246 17.74 5.61 -2.90
CA ALA A 246 19.14 5.77 -3.25
C ALA A 246 19.98 4.50 -3.01
N ARG A 247 19.71 3.76 -1.92
CA ARG A 247 20.39 2.49 -1.59
C ARG A 247 19.97 1.34 -2.48
N TRP A 248 18.73 1.34 -2.98
CA TRP A 248 18.23 0.29 -3.85
C TRP A 248 18.77 0.40 -5.28
N ILE A 249 19.10 1.60 -5.76
CA ILE A 249 19.54 1.82 -7.14
C ILE A 249 20.71 0.91 -7.55
N PRO A 250 21.82 0.79 -6.80
CA PRO A 250 22.91 -0.11 -7.20
C PRO A 250 22.48 -1.57 -7.33
N ARG A 251 21.57 -2.03 -6.47
CA ARG A 251 21.01 -3.40 -6.51
C ARG A 251 20.12 -3.57 -7.75
N ILE A 252 19.27 -2.59 -8.05
CA ILE A 252 18.42 -2.58 -9.24
C ILE A 252 19.27 -2.60 -10.51
N GLU A 253 20.31 -1.75 -10.59
CA GLU A 253 21.22 -1.73 -11.74
C GLU A 253 21.97 -3.07 -11.92
N THR A 254 22.35 -3.71 -10.82
CA THR A 254 22.95 -5.04 -10.88
C THR A 254 21.97 -6.06 -11.43
N ALA A 255 20.71 -6.02 -11.02
CA ALA A 255 19.65 -6.87 -11.56
C ALA A 255 19.40 -6.61 -13.06
N ILE A 256 19.36 -5.35 -13.49
CA ILE A 256 19.21 -4.99 -14.92
C ILE A 256 20.39 -5.53 -15.74
N ARG A 257 21.63 -5.34 -15.25
CA ARG A 257 22.85 -5.80 -15.95
C ARG A 257 23.00 -7.31 -16.00
N SER A 258 22.38 -8.03 -15.06
CA SER A 258 22.40 -9.50 -15.05
C SER A 258 21.77 -10.14 -16.28
N GLY A 259 20.92 -9.39 -17.00
CA GLY A 259 20.16 -9.90 -18.13
C GLY A 259 19.10 -10.95 -17.76
N ARG A 260 18.78 -11.10 -16.47
CA ARG A 260 17.72 -11.99 -16.00
C ARG A 260 16.38 -11.27 -15.96
N PRO A 261 15.35 -11.78 -16.62
CA PRO A 261 14.01 -11.19 -16.54
C PRO A 261 13.54 -11.00 -15.10
N THR A 262 13.23 -9.77 -14.70
CA THR A 262 12.98 -9.42 -13.30
C THR A 262 11.77 -8.50 -13.17
N LEU A 263 10.92 -8.78 -12.17
CA LEU A 263 9.91 -7.86 -11.66
C LEU A 263 10.32 -7.36 -10.28
N ILE A 264 10.38 -6.04 -10.10
CA ILE A 264 10.57 -5.40 -8.79
C ILE A 264 9.24 -4.86 -8.31
N VAL A 265 8.88 -5.14 -7.06
CA VAL A 265 7.66 -4.71 -6.40
C VAL A 265 8.02 -3.91 -5.15
N ALA A 266 7.59 -2.67 -5.08
CA ALA A 266 7.76 -1.81 -3.90
C ALA A 266 6.58 -0.84 -3.79
N GLY A 267 6.36 -0.25 -2.63
CA GLY A 267 5.29 0.73 -2.43
C GLY A 267 5.32 1.84 -3.49
N ALA A 268 4.16 2.21 -4.02
CA ALA A 268 4.06 3.10 -5.19
C ALA A 268 4.73 4.46 -5.00
N LEU A 269 4.78 4.97 -3.76
CA LEU A 269 5.49 6.22 -3.44
C LEU A 269 7.00 6.14 -3.66
N HIS A 270 7.60 4.95 -3.63
CA HIS A 270 9.02 4.76 -3.96
C HIS A 270 9.34 5.08 -5.43
N PHE A 271 8.35 5.02 -6.32
CA PHE A 271 8.51 5.31 -7.74
C PHE A 271 8.16 6.77 -8.08
N ALA A 272 7.55 7.50 -7.14
CA ALA A 272 7.03 8.85 -7.34
C ALA A 272 8.04 9.94 -6.99
N GLY A 273 7.87 11.12 -7.60
CA GLY A 273 8.63 12.33 -7.28
C GLY A 273 10.08 12.35 -7.77
N PRO A 274 10.80 13.45 -7.52
CA PRO A 274 12.13 13.72 -8.11
C PRO A 274 13.25 12.85 -7.54
N ARG A 275 13.03 12.18 -6.41
CA ARG A 275 13.93 11.22 -5.75
C ARG A 275 13.35 9.80 -5.74
N GLY A 276 12.29 9.57 -6.53
CA GLY A 276 11.74 8.25 -6.78
C GLY A 276 12.67 7.38 -7.63
N VAL A 277 12.50 6.07 -7.54
CA VAL A 277 13.32 5.08 -8.27
C VAL A 277 13.29 5.33 -9.76
N ILE A 278 12.14 5.71 -10.35
CA ILE A 278 12.01 6.05 -11.78
C ILE A 278 12.97 7.18 -12.13
N ALA A 279 12.83 8.35 -11.48
CA ALA A 279 13.66 9.51 -11.74
C ALA A 279 15.16 9.24 -11.49
N LEU A 280 15.49 8.41 -10.51
CA LEU A 280 16.89 8.05 -10.22
C LEU A 280 17.49 7.15 -11.31
N LEU A 281 16.72 6.23 -11.87
CA LEU A 281 17.15 5.38 -12.98
C LEU A 281 17.25 6.15 -14.30
N GLU A 282 16.30 7.04 -14.58
CA GLU A 282 16.35 7.92 -15.78
C GLU A 282 17.61 8.80 -15.79
N LYS A 283 17.97 9.38 -14.62
CA LYS A 283 19.23 10.14 -14.46
C LYS A 283 20.49 9.33 -14.75
N ARG A 284 20.38 7.98 -14.72
CA ARG A 284 21.47 7.04 -15.05
C ARG A 284 21.40 6.51 -16.48
N GLY A 285 20.48 7.07 -17.30
CA GLY A 285 20.36 6.74 -18.72
C GLY A 285 19.46 5.53 -19.02
N TYR A 286 18.74 5.01 -18.02
CA TYR A 286 17.71 4.02 -18.28
C TYR A 286 16.48 4.68 -18.92
N LYS A 287 15.90 4.02 -19.92
CA LYS A 287 14.67 4.44 -20.58
C LYS A 287 13.50 3.69 -19.97
N ILE A 288 12.54 4.41 -19.43
CA ILE A 288 11.43 3.82 -18.65
C ILE A 288 10.11 4.20 -19.31
N GLU A 289 9.30 3.22 -19.59
CA GLU A 289 7.97 3.35 -20.18
C GLU A 289 6.94 2.88 -19.17
N GLN A 290 5.90 3.67 -18.94
CA GLN A 290 4.76 3.30 -18.12
C GLN A 290 3.75 2.49 -18.96
N LEU A 291 3.30 1.35 -18.42
CA LEU A 291 2.39 0.40 -19.06
C LEU A 291 0.96 0.54 -18.56
#